data_2eae499213c7572f9d481d937e90906b
#
_entry.id   2eae499213c7572f9d481d937e90906b
#
_cell.length_a   1.000
_cell.length_b   1.000
_cell.length_c   1.000
_cell.angle_alpha   90.00
_cell.angle_beta   90.00
_cell.angle_gamma   90.00
#
_symmetry.space_group_name_H-M   'P 1'
#
loop_
_entity.id
_entity.type
_entity.pdbx_description
1 polymer ?
#
loop_
_entity_poly.entity_id
_entity_poly.type
_entity_poly.pdbx_seq_one_letter_code
_entity_poly.pdbx_strand_id
1 'polypeptide(L)'
;EVLLNNNIEAVIVSNTSDSTRDSLIDIQKHQKGGLSGKPIEEKSTNLINKFYRILNGKIKIIGVGGVDSGKGAYEKFLAGANYVQLYTGMVYRGPNIVSMIKKELKELLSNDGVKSFSEIIGKKRKT
;
A
#
# COMPACT_ATOMS: atom_id res chain seq x y z
N GLU A 1 0.19 -16.58 13.21
CA GLU A 1 0.35 -17.02 14.63
C GLU A 1 1.42 -16.19 15.36
N VAL A 2 2.67 -16.10 14.88
CA VAL A 2 3.77 -15.39 15.56
C VAL A 2 3.38 -13.97 15.95
N LEU A 3 2.85 -13.18 15.02
CA LEU A 3 2.45 -11.79 15.28
C LEU A 3 1.37 -11.69 16.37
N LEU A 4 0.39 -12.58 16.35
CA LEU A 4 -0.73 -12.57 17.30
C LEU A 4 -0.31 -13.01 18.72
N ASN A 5 0.73 -13.82 18.82
CA ASN A 5 1.19 -14.37 20.10
C ASN A 5 2.24 -13.50 20.80
N ASN A 6 2.74 -12.44 20.15
CA ASN A 6 3.87 -11.65 20.65
C ASN A 6 3.54 -10.16 20.90
N ASN A 7 2.31 -9.82 21.16
CA ASN A 7 1.87 -8.43 21.47
C ASN A 7 2.36 -7.39 20.48
N ILE A 8 2.39 -7.71 19.19
CA ILE A 8 2.78 -6.79 18.13
C ILE A 8 1.65 -5.82 17.86
N GLU A 9 1.90 -4.53 17.96
CA GLU A 9 0.89 -3.49 17.73
C GLU A 9 0.61 -3.24 16.24
N ALA A 10 1.65 -3.32 15.40
CA ALA A 10 1.54 -3.10 13.97
C ALA A 10 2.52 -3.96 13.18
N VAL A 11 2.18 -4.24 11.92
CA VAL A 11 3.05 -4.93 10.97
C VAL A 11 3.15 -4.13 9.67
N ILE A 12 4.37 -4.02 9.13
CA ILE A 12 4.61 -3.40 7.82
C ILE A 12 4.48 -4.48 6.74
N VAL A 13 3.61 -4.25 5.77
CA VAL A 13 3.36 -5.12 4.62
C VAL A 13 3.52 -4.31 3.33
N SER A 14 4.59 -4.49 2.54
CA SER A 14 5.63 -5.50 2.62
C SER A 14 7.01 -4.90 2.29
N ASN A 15 7.99 -5.77 2.07
CA ASN A 15 9.31 -5.38 1.59
C ASN A 15 9.35 -5.35 0.06
N THR A 16 10.51 -5.06 -0.52
CA THR A 16 10.80 -5.22 -1.95
C THR A 16 10.60 -6.66 -2.41
N SER A 17 10.43 -6.87 -3.71
CA SER A 17 10.16 -8.18 -4.29
C SER A 17 11.35 -8.69 -5.10
N ASP A 18 11.68 -9.95 -4.95
CA ASP A 18 12.63 -10.70 -5.77
C ASP A 18 11.96 -11.56 -6.87
N SER A 19 10.62 -11.42 -7.00
CA SER A 19 9.86 -12.14 -8.02
C SER A 19 10.28 -11.78 -9.45
N THR A 20 9.79 -12.55 -10.42
CA THR A 20 10.05 -12.37 -11.86
C THR A 20 9.84 -10.92 -12.30
N ARG A 21 10.70 -10.47 -13.19
CA ARG A 21 10.74 -9.09 -13.72
C ARG A 21 10.43 -9.05 -15.21
N ASP A 22 9.77 -10.08 -15.71
CA ASP A 22 9.53 -10.26 -17.15
C ASP A 22 8.69 -9.13 -17.75
N SER A 23 7.81 -8.53 -16.95
CA SER A 23 7.00 -7.36 -17.34
C SER A 23 7.77 -6.04 -17.42
N LEU A 24 9.01 -5.98 -16.90
CA LEU A 24 9.82 -4.78 -16.97
C LEU A 24 10.51 -4.66 -18.32
N ILE A 25 10.46 -3.46 -18.88
CA ILE A 25 11.08 -3.15 -20.19
C ILE A 25 12.51 -2.62 -20.08
N ASP A 26 12.93 -2.19 -18.90
CA ASP A 26 14.25 -1.61 -18.66
C ASP A 26 15.35 -2.65 -18.86
N ILE A 27 16.45 -2.24 -19.51
CA ILE A 27 17.63 -3.09 -19.75
C ILE A 27 18.28 -3.58 -18.45
N GLN A 28 18.14 -2.80 -17.37
CA GLN A 28 18.69 -3.10 -16.06
C GLN A 28 17.81 -4.03 -15.21
N LYS A 29 16.71 -4.53 -15.75
CA LYS A 29 15.78 -5.40 -15.01
C LYS A 29 16.41 -6.64 -14.35
N HIS A 30 17.58 -7.05 -14.81
CA HIS A 30 18.32 -8.20 -14.28
C HIS A 30 19.31 -7.86 -13.16
N GLN A 31 19.39 -6.60 -12.73
CA GLN A 31 20.25 -6.22 -11.62
C GLN A 31 19.85 -6.93 -10.33
N LYS A 32 20.86 -7.27 -9.51
CA LYS A 32 20.65 -7.84 -8.16
C LYS A 32 19.95 -6.84 -7.25
N GLY A 33 19.07 -7.32 -6.37
CA GLY A 33 18.33 -6.51 -5.40
C GLY A 33 16.83 -6.71 -5.51
N GLY A 34 16.09 -6.15 -4.57
CA GLY A 34 14.63 -6.22 -4.56
C GLY A 34 14.00 -5.15 -5.45
N LEU A 35 13.00 -5.54 -6.21
CA LEU A 35 12.18 -4.63 -6.99
C LEU A 35 11.29 -3.80 -6.08
N SER A 36 11.23 -2.49 -6.28
CA SER A 36 10.37 -1.54 -5.57
C SER A 36 9.55 -0.67 -6.52
N GLY A 37 8.72 0.21 -5.98
CA GLY A 37 7.95 1.17 -6.76
C GLY A 37 6.71 0.58 -7.44
N LYS A 38 6.23 1.25 -8.47
CA LYS A 38 4.95 0.97 -9.14
C LYS A 38 4.74 -0.51 -9.53
N PRO A 39 5.73 -1.23 -10.04
CA PRO A 39 5.56 -2.63 -10.45
C PRO A 39 5.10 -3.58 -9.34
N ILE A 40 5.34 -3.25 -8.07
CA ILE A 40 4.92 -4.09 -6.94
C ILE A 40 3.62 -3.63 -6.26
N GLU A 41 2.96 -2.57 -6.76
CA GLU A 41 1.79 -1.97 -6.11
C GLU A 41 0.64 -2.97 -5.93
N GLU A 42 0.25 -3.65 -6.98
CA GLU A 42 -0.85 -4.61 -6.95
C GLU A 42 -0.52 -5.81 -6.04
N LYS A 43 0.69 -6.36 -6.17
CA LYS A 43 1.16 -7.48 -5.35
C LYS A 43 1.13 -7.12 -3.86
N SER A 44 1.63 -5.93 -3.51
CA SER A 44 1.60 -5.42 -2.14
C SER A 44 0.18 -5.23 -1.64
N THR A 45 -0.71 -4.65 -2.44
CA THR A 45 -2.12 -4.43 -2.08
C THR A 45 -2.85 -5.75 -1.83
N ASN A 46 -2.64 -6.76 -2.68
CA ASN A 46 -3.20 -8.09 -2.50
C ASN A 46 -2.67 -8.77 -1.22
N LEU A 47 -1.40 -8.58 -0.90
CA LEU A 47 -0.80 -9.11 0.31
C LEU A 47 -1.39 -8.44 1.57
N ILE A 48 -1.58 -7.12 1.56
CA ILE A 48 -2.26 -6.38 2.63
C ILE A 48 -3.66 -6.96 2.88
N ASN A 49 -4.43 -7.23 1.82
CA ASN A 49 -5.76 -7.81 1.97
C ASN A 49 -5.74 -9.21 2.60
N LYS A 50 -4.76 -10.05 2.25
CA LYS A 50 -4.55 -11.35 2.90
C LYS A 50 -4.25 -11.21 4.39
N PHE A 51 -3.32 -10.32 4.74
CA PHE A 51 -2.99 -10.05 6.14
C PHE A 51 -4.19 -9.50 6.92
N TYR A 52 -4.95 -8.56 6.33
CA TYR A 52 -6.14 -8.00 6.96
C TYR A 52 -7.16 -9.07 7.34
N ARG A 53 -7.43 -10.02 6.44
CA ARG A 53 -8.35 -11.14 6.70
C ARG A 53 -7.85 -12.06 7.82
N ILE A 54 -6.55 -12.36 7.84
CA ILE A 54 -5.95 -13.25 8.84
C ILE A 54 -5.89 -12.58 10.21
N LEU A 55 -5.49 -11.31 10.25
CA LEU A 55 -5.31 -10.56 11.49
C LEU A 55 -6.64 -10.08 12.10
N ASN A 56 -7.69 -9.97 11.29
CA ASN A 56 -9.05 -9.62 11.72
C ASN A 56 -9.10 -8.37 12.64
N GLY A 57 -8.34 -7.34 12.30
CA GLY A 57 -8.29 -6.08 13.04
C GLY A 57 -7.50 -6.09 14.35
N LYS A 58 -6.93 -7.21 14.76
CA LYS A 58 -6.17 -7.34 16.02
C LYS A 58 -4.81 -6.64 15.99
N ILE A 59 -4.23 -6.48 14.82
CA ILE A 59 -2.93 -5.83 14.59
C ILE A 59 -3.10 -4.81 13.47
N LYS A 60 -2.56 -3.62 13.66
CA LYS A 60 -2.58 -2.58 12.63
C LYS A 60 -1.66 -2.96 11.46
N ILE A 61 -2.07 -2.61 10.26
CA ILE A 61 -1.27 -2.86 9.04
C ILE A 61 -0.78 -1.53 8.50
N ILE A 62 0.53 -1.44 8.28
CA ILE A 62 1.18 -0.34 7.58
C ILE A 62 1.49 -0.83 6.16
N GLY A 63 0.73 -0.34 5.18
CA GLY A 63 0.87 -0.75 3.79
C GLY A 63 2.01 -0.03 3.09
N VAL A 64 2.93 -0.76 2.47
CA VAL A 64 4.02 -0.21 1.68
C VAL A 64 4.21 -0.98 0.39
N GLY A 65 4.62 -0.27 -0.67
CA GLY A 65 4.94 -0.82 -1.99
C GLY A 65 4.12 -0.20 -3.12
N GLY A 66 4.80 0.55 -3.98
CA GLY A 66 4.25 1.13 -5.20
C GLY A 66 3.36 2.35 -5.03
N VAL A 67 3.20 2.89 -3.83
CA VAL A 67 2.38 4.09 -3.60
C VAL A 67 3.04 5.32 -4.21
N ASP A 68 2.38 5.92 -5.20
CA ASP A 68 2.81 7.13 -5.89
C ASP A 68 1.65 8.13 -6.16
N SER A 69 0.44 7.81 -5.70
CA SER A 69 -0.78 8.59 -5.96
C SER A 69 -1.80 8.40 -4.84
N GLY A 70 -2.77 9.30 -4.76
CA GLY A 70 -3.92 9.16 -3.87
C GLY A 70 -4.73 7.90 -4.15
N LYS A 71 -4.86 7.51 -5.42
CA LYS A 71 -5.51 6.24 -5.80
C LYS A 71 -4.77 5.04 -5.22
N GLY A 72 -3.43 4.99 -5.35
CA GLY A 72 -2.63 3.89 -4.80
C GLY A 72 -2.75 3.80 -3.28
N ALA A 73 -2.75 4.94 -2.57
CA ALA A 73 -3.00 4.98 -1.13
C ALA A 73 -4.42 4.52 -0.78
N TYR A 74 -5.42 4.98 -1.53
CA TYR A 74 -6.83 4.62 -1.36
C TYR A 74 -7.05 3.10 -1.46
N GLU A 75 -6.49 2.46 -2.48
CA GLU A 75 -6.59 1.00 -2.67
C GLU A 75 -5.94 0.22 -1.51
N LYS A 76 -4.85 0.74 -0.92
CA LYS A 76 -4.25 0.11 0.26
C LYS A 76 -5.12 0.22 1.51
N PHE A 77 -5.81 1.36 1.72
CA PHE A 77 -6.79 1.48 2.80
C PHE A 77 -7.97 0.51 2.58
N LEU A 78 -8.51 0.44 1.37
CA LEU A 78 -9.56 -0.53 1.03
C LEU A 78 -9.11 -1.98 1.26
N ALA A 79 -7.84 -2.28 1.01
CA ALA A 79 -7.28 -3.60 1.25
C ALA A 79 -7.11 -3.93 2.75
N GLY A 80 -7.16 -2.93 3.63
CA GLY A 80 -7.09 -3.11 5.08
C GLY A 80 -5.88 -2.47 5.76
N ALA A 81 -5.09 -1.64 5.05
CA ALA A 81 -4.03 -0.87 5.69
C ALA A 81 -4.63 0.23 6.61
N ASN A 82 -4.03 0.40 7.78
CA ASN A 82 -4.34 1.51 8.69
C ASN A 82 -3.49 2.75 8.39
N TYR A 83 -2.29 2.53 7.89
CA TYR A 83 -1.34 3.55 7.49
C TYR A 83 -0.67 3.16 6.17
N VAL A 84 -0.11 4.15 5.48
CA VAL A 84 0.59 3.93 4.21
C VAL A 84 1.97 4.56 4.28
N GLN A 85 2.97 3.85 3.80
CA GLN A 85 4.34 4.33 3.61
C GLN A 85 4.70 4.33 2.14
N LEU A 86 5.57 5.24 1.75
CA LEU A 86 6.16 5.30 0.42
C LEU A 86 7.65 5.63 0.48
N TYR A 87 8.40 5.17 -0.51
CA TYR A 87 9.81 5.50 -0.71
C TYR A 87 10.09 5.85 -2.17
N THR A 88 10.01 4.87 -3.05
CA THR A 88 10.36 5.00 -4.48
C THR A 88 9.51 6.07 -5.19
N GLY A 89 8.23 6.22 -4.83
CA GLY A 89 7.38 7.28 -5.35
C GLY A 89 7.94 8.68 -5.11
N MET A 90 8.59 8.91 -3.97
CA MET A 90 9.23 10.19 -3.66
C MET A 90 10.45 10.46 -4.56
N VAL A 91 11.20 9.42 -4.94
CA VAL A 91 12.35 9.55 -5.85
C VAL A 91 11.91 10.09 -7.21
N TYR A 92 10.77 9.60 -7.72
CA TYR A 92 10.28 10.00 -9.05
C TYR A 92 9.42 11.28 -9.05
N ARG A 93 8.66 11.52 -7.99
CA ARG A 93 7.70 12.63 -7.91
C ARG A 93 8.14 13.78 -7.01
N GLY A 94 9.26 13.63 -6.32
CA GLY A 94 9.81 14.64 -5.43
C GLY A 94 9.11 14.74 -4.06
N PRO A 95 9.59 15.65 -3.19
CA PRO A 95 9.16 15.74 -1.78
C PRO A 95 7.70 16.16 -1.61
N ASN A 96 7.09 16.82 -2.59
CA ASN A 96 5.70 17.26 -2.53
C ASN A 96 4.69 16.12 -2.72
N ILE A 97 5.13 14.90 -3.02
CA ILE A 97 4.27 13.75 -3.29
C ILE A 97 3.25 13.50 -2.17
N VAL A 98 3.64 13.68 -0.91
CA VAL A 98 2.75 13.45 0.24
C VAL A 98 1.57 14.41 0.23
N SER A 99 1.83 15.70 -0.07
CA SER A 99 0.78 16.70 -0.19
C SER A 99 -0.16 16.42 -1.36
N MET A 100 0.39 15.98 -2.49
CA MET A 100 -0.39 15.59 -3.67
C MET A 100 -1.28 14.38 -3.35
N ILE A 101 -0.72 13.33 -2.75
CA ILE A 101 -1.48 12.13 -2.35
C ILE A 101 -2.61 12.50 -1.38
N LYS A 102 -2.36 13.35 -0.40
CA LYS A 102 -3.40 13.81 0.55
C LYS A 102 -4.53 14.54 -0.16
N LYS A 103 -4.23 15.40 -1.14
CA LYS A 103 -5.24 16.12 -1.92
C LYS A 103 -6.09 15.15 -2.74
N GLU A 104 -5.44 14.28 -3.51
CA GLU A 104 -6.12 13.26 -4.32
C GLU A 104 -6.97 12.31 -3.45
N LEU A 105 -6.45 11.88 -2.31
CA LEU A 105 -7.16 11.02 -1.36
C LEU A 105 -8.41 11.71 -0.81
N LYS A 106 -8.31 13.01 -0.46
CA LYS A 106 -9.46 13.80 0.01
C LYS A 106 -10.56 13.87 -1.06
N GLU A 107 -10.19 14.06 -2.32
CA GLU A 107 -11.14 14.08 -3.45
C GLU A 107 -11.84 12.71 -3.61
N LEU A 108 -11.10 11.61 -3.54
CA LEU A 108 -11.66 10.25 -3.63
C LEU A 108 -12.63 9.97 -2.48
N LEU A 109 -12.26 10.30 -1.24
CA LEU A 109 -13.13 10.13 -0.07
C LEU A 109 -14.42 10.95 -0.20
N SER A 110 -14.30 12.21 -0.68
CA SER A 110 -15.45 13.08 -0.89
C SER A 110 -16.41 12.52 -1.93
N ASN A 111 -15.87 12.00 -3.04
CA ASN A 111 -16.66 11.37 -4.11
C ASN A 111 -17.42 10.12 -3.61
N ASP A 112 -16.84 9.38 -2.68
CA ASP A 112 -17.47 8.22 -2.07
C ASP A 112 -18.40 8.58 -0.88
N GLY A 113 -18.52 9.88 -0.56
CA GLY A 113 -19.36 10.36 0.54
C GLY A 113 -18.83 10.01 1.94
N VAL A 114 -17.51 9.83 2.06
CA VAL A 114 -16.84 9.39 3.30
C VAL A 114 -16.04 10.55 3.90
N LYS A 115 -16.11 10.72 5.21
CA LYS A 115 -15.45 11.82 5.91
C LYS A 115 -14.00 11.51 6.29
N SER A 116 -13.67 10.23 6.46
CA SER A 116 -12.34 9.79 6.91
C SER A 116 -11.91 8.50 6.23
N PHE A 117 -10.61 8.38 5.93
CA PHE A 117 -10.05 7.13 5.41
C PHE A 117 -10.23 5.94 6.35
N SER A 118 -10.38 6.18 7.66
CA SER A 118 -10.65 5.11 8.63
C SER A 118 -11.96 4.37 8.35
N GLU A 119 -12.90 5.04 7.69
CA GLU A 119 -14.20 4.44 7.35
C GLU A 119 -14.13 3.45 6.17
N ILE A 120 -13.06 3.51 5.37
CA ILE A 120 -12.88 2.64 4.19
C ILE A 120 -11.95 1.46 4.45
N ILE A 121 -11.28 1.40 5.61
CA ILE A 121 -10.32 0.34 5.92
C ILE A 121 -10.98 -1.03 5.81
N GLY A 122 -10.44 -1.86 4.93
CA GLY A 122 -10.91 -3.23 4.69
C GLY A 122 -12.27 -3.34 4.00
N LYS A 123 -12.83 -2.23 3.52
CA LYS A 123 -14.10 -2.26 2.78
C LYS A 123 -13.83 -2.58 1.31
N LYS A 124 -14.59 -3.52 0.74
CA LYS A 124 -14.62 -3.67 -0.73
C LYS A 124 -15.16 -2.38 -1.34
N ARG A 125 -14.55 -1.93 -2.45
CA ARG A 125 -15.06 -0.82 -3.23
C ARG A 125 -16.53 -1.11 -3.57
N LYS A 126 -17.42 -0.17 -3.30
CA LYS A 126 -18.78 -0.23 -3.83
C LYS A 126 -18.65 -0.03 -5.35
N THR A 127 -18.80 -1.10 -6.09
CA THR A 127 -18.94 -1.05 -7.56
C THR A 127 -20.28 -0.42 -7.91
#